data_76f0a0664f84398e9ace3b9cef76756b
#
_entry.id   76f0a0664f84398e9ace3b9cef76756b
#
_cell.length_a   1.000
_cell.length_b   1.000
_cell.length_c   1.000
_cell.angle_alpha   90.00
_cell.angle_beta   90.00
_cell.angle_gamma   90.00
#
_symmetry.space_group_name_H-M   'P 1'
#
loop_
_entity.id
_entity.type
_entity.pdbx_description
1 polymer ?
#
loop_
_entity_poly.entity_id
_entity_poly.type
_entity_poly.pdbx_seq_one_letter_code
_entity_poly.pdbx_strand_id
1 'polypeptide(L)'
;MLKAAVEAGAPEDIIGWIDVPSLELTNQLMKASDLILATGGPGLVTAAYSSGKPAIGVGPGNTPAIIDDTADITLAVNSIIHSKTFDNGMICASEQSVIVLENVYEKVKAEFKARGCYF
;
A
#
# COMPACT_ATOMS: atom_id res chain seq x y z
N MET A 1 17.18 -9.64 -9.52
CA MET A 1 17.39 -9.36 -8.08
C MET A 1 18.35 -10.34 -7.43
N LEU A 2 18.11 -11.68 -7.46
CA LEU A 2 18.99 -12.68 -6.85
C LEU A 2 20.46 -12.55 -7.33
N LYS A 3 20.69 -12.50 -8.65
CA LYS A 3 22.03 -12.35 -9.21
C LYS A 3 22.79 -11.13 -8.66
N ALA A 4 22.14 -9.97 -8.60
CA ALA A 4 22.75 -8.76 -8.06
C ALA A 4 23.03 -8.86 -6.55
N ALA A 5 22.18 -9.54 -5.78
CA ALA A 5 22.41 -9.78 -4.36
C ALA A 5 23.63 -10.70 -4.15
N VAL A 6 23.73 -11.78 -4.90
CA VAL A 6 24.88 -12.71 -4.82
C VAL A 6 26.20 -12.03 -5.24
N GLU A 7 26.18 -11.24 -6.33
CA GLU A 7 27.34 -10.43 -6.73
C GLU A 7 27.79 -9.43 -5.65
N ALA A 8 26.84 -8.97 -4.81
CA ALA A 8 27.12 -8.11 -3.66
C ALA A 8 27.51 -8.88 -2.37
N GLY A 9 27.66 -10.21 -2.45
CA GLY A 9 28.10 -11.05 -1.33
C GLY A 9 26.99 -11.73 -0.52
N ALA A 10 25.75 -11.71 -1.00
CA ALA A 10 24.66 -12.47 -0.37
C ALA A 10 24.77 -13.97 -0.65
N PRO A 11 24.22 -14.85 0.20
CA PRO A 11 24.10 -16.28 -0.08
C PRO A 11 23.31 -16.56 -1.34
N GLU A 12 23.63 -17.64 -2.06
CA GLU A 12 22.96 -18.00 -3.32
C GLU A 12 21.46 -18.28 -3.16
N ASP A 13 21.05 -18.77 -1.99
CA ASP A 13 19.65 -19.15 -1.70
C ASP A 13 18.86 -18.06 -0.95
N ILE A 14 19.30 -16.81 -0.97
CA ILE A 14 18.67 -15.73 -0.20
C ILE A 14 17.26 -15.35 -0.69
N ILE A 15 16.93 -15.64 -1.93
CA ILE A 15 15.62 -15.36 -2.53
C ILE A 15 15.08 -16.64 -3.17
N GLY A 16 13.95 -17.12 -2.65
CA GLY A 16 13.16 -18.18 -3.28
C GLY A 16 11.80 -17.65 -3.73
N TRP A 17 11.15 -18.34 -4.64
CA TRP A 17 9.80 -18.02 -5.09
C TRP A 17 9.03 -19.28 -5.47
N ILE A 18 7.70 -19.15 -5.55
CA ILE A 18 6.80 -20.21 -6.00
C ILE A 18 6.33 -19.88 -7.40
N ASP A 19 6.72 -20.66 -8.39
CA ASP A 19 6.36 -20.43 -9.82
C ASP A 19 4.86 -20.68 -10.07
N VAL A 20 4.30 -21.74 -9.48
CA VAL A 20 2.90 -22.10 -9.64
C VAL A 20 2.21 -21.97 -8.29
N PRO A 21 1.56 -20.84 -8.00
CA PRO A 21 0.95 -20.61 -6.69
C PRO A 21 -0.28 -21.49 -6.47
N SER A 22 -0.45 -21.94 -5.21
CA SER A 22 -1.67 -22.61 -4.75
C SER A 22 -1.91 -22.27 -3.27
N LEU A 23 -3.16 -22.45 -2.82
CA LEU A 23 -3.50 -22.27 -1.41
C LEU A 23 -2.75 -23.26 -0.52
N GLU A 24 -2.56 -24.49 -1.01
CA GLU A 24 -1.82 -25.53 -0.28
C GLU A 24 -0.36 -25.11 -0.08
N LEU A 25 0.33 -24.68 -1.13
CA LEU A 25 1.72 -24.22 -1.06
C LEU A 25 1.85 -22.97 -0.18
N THR A 26 0.91 -22.04 -0.25
CA THR A 26 0.87 -20.87 0.63
C THR A 26 0.80 -21.29 2.10
N ASN A 27 -0.09 -22.22 2.44
CA ASN A 27 -0.22 -22.73 3.80
C ASN A 27 1.02 -23.50 4.26
N GLN A 28 1.64 -24.27 3.38
CA GLN A 28 2.90 -24.99 3.67
C GLN A 28 4.04 -23.99 3.93
N LEU A 29 4.17 -22.96 3.07
CA LEU A 29 5.17 -21.92 3.25
C LEU A 29 5.01 -21.18 4.57
N MET A 30 3.78 -20.79 4.92
CA MET A 30 3.49 -20.14 6.20
C MET A 30 3.89 -21.02 7.40
N LYS A 31 3.64 -22.34 7.34
CA LYS A 31 4.04 -23.27 8.41
C LYS A 31 5.56 -23.46 8.51
N ALA A 32 6.26 -23.42 7.38
CA ALA A 32 7.70 -23.62 7.32
C ALA A 32 8.50 -22.36 7.66
N SER A 33 7.91 -21.18 7.54
CA SER A 33 8.59 -19.89 7.78
C SER A 33 8.75 -19.61 9.27
N ASP A 34 9.81 -18.92 9.64
CA ASP A 34 10.04 -18.41 11.01
C ASP A 34 9.29 -17.10 11.26
N LEU A 35 9.14 -16.26 10.23
CA LEU A 35 8.39 -15.00 10.25
C LEU A 35 7.63 -14.85 8.94
N ILE A 36 6.39 -14.40 9.01
CA ILE A 36 5.53 -14.17 7.85
C ILE A 36 5.31 -12.65 7.69
N LEU A 37 5.58 -12.13 6.49
CA LEU A 37 5.10 -10.83 6.04
C LEU A 37 4.05 -11.06 4.96
N ALA A 38 2.78 -10.90 5.32
CA ALA A 38 1.65 -11.14 4.43
C ALA A 38 1.02 -9.82 3.97
N THR A 39 1.11 -9.53 2.67
CA THR A 39 0.44 -8.37 2.06
C THR A 39 -0.63 -8.87 1.09
N GLY A 40 -1.88 -8.50 1.31
CA GLY A 40 -2.97 -8.93 0.44
C GLY A 40 -4.35 -8.69 1.02
N GLY A 41 -5.34 -9.42 0.52
CA GLY A 41 -6.72 -9.32 1.00
C GLY A 41 -6.91 -9.85 2.43
N PRO A 42 -8.06 -9.56 3.05
CA PRO A 42 -8.33 -9.93 4.45
C PRO A 42 -8.15 -11.43 4.72
N GLY A 43 -8.49 -12.30 3.74
CA GLY A 43 -8.34 -13.75 3.86
C GLY A 43 -6.89 -14.20 4.04
N LEU A 44 -5.95 -13.60 3.28
CA LEU A 44 -4.53 -13.91 3.41
C LEU A 44 -3.98 -13.44 4.76
N VAL A 45 -4.36 -12.25 5.20
CA VAL A 45 -3.94 -11.70 6.50
C VAL A 45 -4.45 -12.59 7.65
N THR A 46 -5.72 -12.99 7.59
CA THR A 46 -6.30 -13.92 8.56
C THR A 46 -5.56 -15.25 8.58
N ALA A 47 -5.24 -15.82 7.41
CA ALA A 47 -4.50 -17.08 7.31
C ALA A 47 -3.10 -16.95 7.92
N ALA A 48 -2.40 -15.83 7.66
CA ALA A 48 -1.08 -15.58 8.24
C ALA A 48 -1.12 -15.52 9.77
N TYR A 49 -2.05 -14.78 10.36
CA TYR A 49 -2.20 -14.72 11.82
C TYR A 49 -2.67 -16.05 12.44
N SER A 50 -3.39 -16.87 11.68
CA SER A 50 -3.87 -18.18 12.14
C SER A 50 -2.87 -19.32 11.91
N SER A 51 -1.72 -19.04 11.30
CA SER A 51 -0.71 -20.06 10.96
C SER A 51 0.02 -20.65 12.17
N GLY A 52 -0.05 -19.98 13.33
CA GLY A 52 0.72 -20.32 14.53
C GLY A 52 2.17 -19.82 14.49
N LYS A 53 2.53 -18.99 13.54
CA LYS A 53 3.84 -18.37 13.39
C LYS A 53 3.77 -16.85 13.64
N PRO A 54 4.87 -16.20 14.04
CA PRO A 54 4.93 -14.75 14.05
C PRO A 54 4.59 -14.19 12.67
N ALA A 55 3.65 -13.24 12.61
CA ALA A 55 3.17 -12.69 11.35
C ALA A 55 2.95 -11.18 11.43
N ILE A 56 3.30 -10.48 10.35
CA ILE A 56 2.97 -9.09 10.10
C ILE A 56 2.02 -9.07 8.90
N GLY A 57 0.75 -8.77 9.15
CA GLY A 57 -0.28 -8.73 8.11
C GLY A 57 -0.57 -7.31 7.65
N VAL A 58 -0.57 -7.10 6.33
CA VAL A 58 -0.93 -5.83 5.69
C VAL A 58 -2.13 -6.07 4.78
N GLY A 59 -3.26 -5.55 5.18
CA GLY A 59 -4.53 -5.65 4.45
C GLY A 59 -4.81 -4.44 3.55
N PRO A 60 -6.06 -4.28 3.06
CA PRO A 60 -6.48 -3.13 2.27
C PRO A 60 -6.35 -1.84 3.09
N GLY A 61 -5.79 -0.82 2.47
CA GLY A 61 -5.66 0.51 3.06
C GLY A 61 -6.92 1.37 2.86
N ASN A 62 -7.10 2.34 3.75
CA ASN A 62 -8.06 3.43 3.62
C ASN A 62 -7.39 4.71 4.16
N THR A 63 -6.49 5.26 3.35
CA THR A 63 -5.61 6.35 3.75
C THR A 63 -6.33 7.69 3.62
N PRO A 64 -6.55 8.46 4.70
CA PRO A 64 -7.04 9.83 4.62
C PRO A 64 -5.88 10.81 4.40
N ALA A 65 -6.11 11.85 3.60
CA ALA A 65 -5.27 13.04 3.55
C ALA A 65 -5.97 14.19 4.29
N ILE A 66 -5.23 14.98 5.05
CA ILE A 66 -5.78 16.12 5.81
C ILE A 66 -5.20 17.41 5.22
N ILE A 67 -6.07 18.35 4.89
CA ILE A 67 -5.69 19.71 4.46
C ILE A 67 -6.24 20.70 5.48
N ASP A 68 -5.36 21.37 6.20
CA ASP A 68 -5.69 22.42 7.12
C ASP A 68 -5.53 23.81 6.49
N ASP A 69 -5.79 24.87 7.24
CA ASP A 69 -5.74 26.27 6.77
C ASP A 69 -4.31 26.84 6.66
N THR A 70 -3.31 26.11 7.12
CA THR A 70 -1.90 26.48 6.97
C THR A 70 -1.26 25.88 5.72
N ALA A 71 -1.98 24.96 5.05
CA ALA A 71 -1.47 24.25 3.89
C ALA A 71 -1.37 25.16 2.65
N ASP A 72 -0.32 24.97 1.83
CA ASP A 72 -0.34 25.41 0.44
C ASP A 72 -1.31 24.52 -0.35
N ILE A 73 -2.49 25.08 -0.63
CA ILE A 73 -3.60 24.33 -1.26
C ILE A 73 -3.19 23.78 -2.63
N THR A 74 -2.47 24.58 -3.43
CA THR A 74 -2.02 24.17 -4.76
C THR A 74 -1.06 23.00 -4.69
N LEU A 75 -0.08 23.06 -3.80
CA LEU A 75 0.87 21.96 -3.58
C LEU A 75 0.17 20.72 -3.01
N ALA A 76 -0.70 20.89 -2.01
CA ALA A 76 -1.41 19.80 -1.36
C ALA A 76 -2.29 19.03 -2.35
N VAL A 77 -3.12 19.72 -3.13
CA VAL A 77 -3.99 19.13 -4.14
C VAL A 77 -3.19 18.42 -5.23
N ASN A 78 -2.12 19.04 -5.72
CA ASN A 78 -1.21 18.39 -6.68
C ASN A 78 -0.64 17.09 -6.15
N SER A 79 -0.10 17.11 -4.95
CA SER A 79 0.52 15.93 -4.32
C SER A 79 -0.48 14.80 -4.14
N ILE A 80 -1.70 15.13 -3.69
CA ILE A 80 -2.78 14.14 -3.53
C ILE A 80 -3.17 13.53 -4.88
N ILE A 81 -3.34 14.35 -5.94
CA ILE A 81 -3.69 13.84 -7.26
C ILE A 81 -2.59 12.94 -7.81
N HIS A 82 -1.32 13.34 -7.73
CA HIS A 82 -0.20 12.53 -8.18
C HIS A 82 -0.10 11.19 -7.43
N SER A 83 -0.25 11.22 -6.11
CA SER A 83 -0.23 10.01 -5.29
C SER A 83 -1.42 9.11 -5.59
N LYS A 84 -2.64 9.67 -5.62
CA LYS A 84 -3.86 8.90 -5.87
C LYS A 84 -3.92 8.28 -7.26
N THR A 85 -3.41 8.96 -8.28
CA THR A 85 -3.46 8.48 -9.66
C THR A 85 -2.28 7.59 -10.04
N PHE A 86 -1.25 7.51 -9.20
CA PHE A 86 -0.15 6.59 -9.38
C PHE A 86 -0.67 5.15 -9.47
N ASP A 87 -0.16 4.39 -10.43
CA ASP A 87 -0.59 3.01 -10.71
C ASP A 87 -2.13 2.87 -10.82
N ASN A 88 -2.79 3.84 -11.45
CA ASN A 88 -4.26 3.91 -11.60
C ASN A 88 -5.03 3.87 -10.27
N GLY A 89 -4.41 4.30 -9.17
CA GLY A 89 -5.01 4.32 -7.85
C GLY A 89 -5.17 2.94 -7.20
N MET A 90 -4.45 1.94 -7.68
CA MET A 90 -4.57 0.55 -7.20
C MET A 90 -3.70 0.25 -5.97
N ILE A 91 -2.73 1.10 -5.65
CA ILE A 91 -1.87 0.89 -4.49
C ILE A 91 -2.68 1.03 -3.19
N CYS A 92 -2.46 0.11 -2.26
CA CYS A 92 -3.12 0.11 -0.94
C CYS A 92 -2.83 1.36 -0.09
N ALA A 93 -1.75 2.08 -0.37
CA ALA A 93 -1.38 3.34 0.27
C ALA A 93 -2.01 4.58 -0.41
N SER A 94 -2.76 4.43 -1.51
CA SER A 94 -3.43 5.53 -2.19
C SER A 94 -4.48 6.18 -1.29
N GLU A 95 -4.56 7.49 -1.35
CA GLU A 95 -5.56 8.27 -0.61
C GLU A 95 -6.98 7.86 -1.04
N GLN A 96 -7.85 7.60 -0.05
CA GLN A 96 -9.26 7.23 -0.26
C GLN A 96 -10.21 8.37 0.07
N SER A 97 -9.78 9.29 0.93
CA SER A 97 -10.56 10.45 1.35
C SER A 97 -9.67 11.66 1.61
N VAL A 98 -10.25 12.84 1.47
CA VAL A 98 -9.58 14.10 1.84
C VAL A 98 -10.43 14.79 2.89
N ILE A 99 -9.85 15.01 4.08
CA ILE A 99 -10.45 15.72 5.18
C ILE A 99 -9.97 17.17 5.09
N VAL A 100 -10.89 18.11 4.99
CA VAL A 100 -10.58 19.52 4.79
C VAL A 100 -11.26 20.35 5.85
N LEU A 101 -10.55 21.32 6.45
CA LEU A 101 -11.17 22.28 7.35
C LEU A 101 -12.19 23.15 6.59
N GLU A 102 -13.30 23.47 7.27
CA GLU A 102 -14.43 24.19 6.69
C GLU A 102 -14.04 25.52 6.03
N ASN A 103 -13.16 26.27 6.68
CA ASN A 103 -12.71 27.61 6.21
C ASN A 103 -11.91 27.58 4.91
N VAL A 104 -11.35 26.45 4.51
CA VAL A 104 -10.60 26.28 3.23
C VAL A 104 -11.28 25.32 2.26
N TYR A 105 -12.38 24.67 2.66
CA TYR A 105 -13.06 23.64 1.89
C TYR A 105 -13.39 24.03 0.45
N GLU A 106 -14.03 25.18 0.24
CA GLU A 106 -14.42 25.63 -1.11
C GLU A 106 -13.20 25.94 -2.00
N LYS A 107 -12.12 26.45 -1.41
CA LYS A 107 -10.86 26.71 -2.14
C LYS A 107 -10.21 25.40 -2.59
N VAL A 108 -10.12 24.42 -1.70
CA VAL A 108 -9.57 23.08 -1.99
C VAL A 108 -10.40 22.40 -3.06
N LYS A 109 -11.72 22.43 -2.95
CA LYS A 109 -12.63 21.83 -3.93
C LYS A 109 -12.51 22.48 -5.32
N ALA A 110 -12.37 23.83 -5.36
CA ALA A 110 -12.15 24.55 -6.60
C ALA A 110 -10.81 24.17 -7.26
N GLU A 111 -9.75 24.01 -6.48
CA GLU A 111 -8.44 23.58 -6.96
C GLU A 111 -8.45 22.16 -7.54
N PHE A 112 -9.13 21.21 -6.88
CA PHE A 112 -9.34 19.86 -7.44
C PHE A 112 -10.07 19.90 -8.78
N LYS A 113 -11.14 20.70 -8.88
CA LYS A 113 -11.89 20.89 -10.15
C LYS A 113 -11.04 21.50 -11.25
N ALA A 114 -10.23 22.52 -10.93
CA ALA A 114 -9.33 23.16 -11.89
C ALA A 114 -8.31 22.19 -12.48
N ARG A 115 -8.01 21.10 -11.77
CA ARG A 115 -7.11 20.00 -12.21
C ARG A 115 -7.82 18.81 -12.82
N GLY A 116 -9.10 18.94 -13.14
CA GLY A 116 -9.88 17.92 -13.84
C GLY A 116 -10.53 16.88 -12.96
N CYS A 117 -10.54 17.05 -11.62
CA CYS A 117 -11.29 16.15 -10.76
C CYS A 117 -12.79 16.43 -10.85
N TYR A 118 -13.57 15.36 -10.88
CA TYR A 118 -15.04 15.42 -10.89
C TYR A 118 -15.59 15.10 -9.50
N PHE A 119 -16.68 15.80 -9.10
CA PHE A 119 -17.38 15.60 -7.83
C PHE A 119 -18.87 15.30 -8.08
#